data_d9eb8d00ae13fb989231a184e47c771c
#
_entry.id   d9eb8d00ae13fb989231a184e47c771c
#
_cell.length_a   1.000
_cell.length_b   1.000
_cell.length_c   1.000
_cell.angle_alpha   90.00
_cell.angle_beta   90.00
_cell.angle_gamma   90.00
#
_symmetry.space_group_name_H-M   'P 1'
#
loop_
_entity.id
_entity.type
_entity.pdbx_description
1 polymer ?
#
loop_
_entity_poly.entity_id
_entity_poly.type
_entity_poly.pdbx_seq_one_letter_code
_entity_poly.pdbx_strand_id
1 'polypeptide(L)'
;MIEKSRPDAVIITTVDSYHHEYIIKSLEADCDAIVEKPLTIDAKKCNEIIEAKQRSNKDIIVTFNVRYMPYFAKLKEILKGGVIGEILNVDFEWILDQSHGADYFRRWHRYLNKSGGLLIHKASHHFDILNWLIEQDPVKVYGLGDLKFYGPTRDERGERCFTCEYKDSCEFYFDIEENEFIRRFYFEAEKEDDYFRDRCVFSEEIDIYDTMSVNVAYSKGAQLTYSLVAYSPYEGWRASFTGTKGRLEASSYSSGQASDSDTNTFKVIKSPSETITYEVSKVRGGHGGGDERLRNMIFREGVEDPLGQMADLKAGIMSSIIGIAANESIETGEPVKMADIIPVDELDNI
;
A
#
# COMPACT_ATOMS: atom_id res chain seq x y z
N MET A 1 -29.16 -4.18 -1.53
CA MET A 1 -28.57 -4.54 -2.85
C MET A 1 -28.46 -6.07 -2.96
N ILE A 2 -27.73 -6.75 -2.10
CA ILE A 2 -27.43 -8.20 -2.16
C ILE A 2 -28.72 -9.03 -2.23
N GLU A 3 -29.71 -8.83 -1.36
CA GLU A 3 -30.98 -9.57 -1.36
C GLU A 3 -31.76 -9.49 -2.69
N LYS A 4 -31.63 -8.38 -3.43
CA LYS A 4 -32.32 -8.18 -4.72
C LYS A 4 -31.56 -8.73 -5.89
N SER A 5 -30.23 -8.56 -5.93
CA SER A 5 -29.38 -8.93 -7.06
C SER A 5 -28.81 -10.35 -6.94
N ARG A 6 -28.69 -10.88 -5.71
CA ARG A 6 -28.08 -12.20 -5.40
C ARG A 6 -26.76 -12.41 -6.16
N PRO A 7 -25.77 -11.53 -5.94
CA PRO A 7 -24.49 -11.64 -6.63
C PRO A 7 -23.68 -12.81 -6.07
N ASP A 8 -22.77 -13.36 -6.88
CA ASP A 8 -21.79 -14.34 -6.44
C ASP A 8 -20.68 -13.69 -5.61
N ALA A 9 -20.33 -12.43 -5.94
CA ALA A 9 -19.30 -11.65 -5.27
C ALA A 9 -19.70 -10.19 -5.10
N VAL A 10 -19.14 -9.54 -4.07
CA VAL A 10 -19.30 -8.09 -3.80
C VAL A 10 -17.95 -7.40 -3.91
N ILE A 11 -17.88 -6.38 -4.76
CA ILE A 11 -16.69 -5.51 -4.88
C ILE A 11 -16.81 -4.38 -3.88
N ILE A 12 -15.80 -4.23 -3.00
CA ILE A 12 -15.77 -3.28 -1.88
C ILE A 12 -14.68 -2.23 -2.17
N THR A 13 -15.12 -0.98 -2.38
CA THR A 13 -14.26 0.17 -2.74
C THR A 13 -14.60 1.40 -1.89
N THR A 14 -14.93 1.19 -0.64
CA THR A 14 -15.31 2.23 0.32
C THR A 14 -14.08 2.90 0.94
N VAL A 15 -14.27 3.77 1.94
CA VAL A 15 -13.17 4.26 2.79
C VAL A 15 -12.63 3.10 3.62
N ASP A 16 -11.32 3.01 3.77
CA ASP A 16 -10.59 1.86 4.34
C ASP A 16 -11.16 1.38 5.69
N SER A 17 -11.55 2.32 6.56
CA SER A 17 -12.11 2.02 7.88
C SER A 17 -13.42 1.24 7.85
N TYR A 18 -14.12 1.20 6.71
CA TYR A 18 -15.40 0.51 6.55
C TYR A 18 -15.28 -0.82 5.79
N HIS A 19 -14.11 -1.17 5.25
CA HIS A 19 -13.93 -2.41 4.48
C HIS A 19 -14.41 -3.63 5.25
N HIS A 20 -14.02 -3.76 6.53
CA HIS A 20 -14.38 -4.91 7.38
C HIS A 20 -15.89 -5.14 7.47
N GLU A 21 -16.70 -4.08 7.60
CA GLU A 21 -18.15 -4.20 7.69
C GLU A 21 -18.77 -4.82 6.43
N TYR A 22 -18.28 -4.37 5.25
CA TYR A 22 -18.79 -4.88 3.97
C TYR A 22 -18.25 -6.26 3.63
N ILE A 23 -17.02 -6.59 4.05
CA ILE A 23 -16.47 -7.95 3.94
C ILE A 23 -17.35 -8.91 4.75
N ILE A 24 -17.57 -8.62 6.03
CA ILE A 24 -18.38 -9.48 6.93
C ILE A 24 -19.80 -9.65 6.38
N LYS A 25 -20.47 -8.56 5.99
CA LYS A 25 -21.82 -8.62 5.40
C LYS A 25 -21.88 -9.39 4.09
N SER A 26 -20.83 -9.39 3.29
CA SER A 26 -20.75 -10.18 2.06
C SER A 26 -20.67 -11.68 2.39
N LEU A 27 -19.78 -12.06 3.29
CA LEU A 27 -19.63 -13.44 3.75
C LEU A 27 -20.92 -13.99 4.40
N GLU A 28 -21.56 -13.20 5.26
CA GLU A 28 -22.84 -13.55 5.90
C GLU A 28 -23.99 -13.71 4.89
N ALA A 29 -23.89 -13.02 3.75
CA ALA A 29 -24.86 -13.14 2.65
C ALA A 29 -24.50 -14.19 1.60
N ASP A 30 -23.56 -15.09 1.91
CA ASP A 30 -23.07 -16.16 1.03
C ASP A 30 -22.49 -15.62 -0.30
N CYS A 31 -21.76 -14.50 -0.24
CA CYS A 31 -21.06 -13.87 -1.37
C CYS A 31 -19.56 -13.81 -1.09
N ASP A 32 -18.75 -14.01 -2.13
CA ASP A 32 -17.33 -13.70 -2.06
C ASP A 32 -17.09 -12.20 -1.89
N ALA A 33 -15.98 -11.80 -1.25
CA ALA A 33 -15.60 -10.40 -1.08
C ALA A 33 -14.36 -10.08 -1.91
N ILE A 34 -14.47 -9.13 -2.84
CA ILE A 34 -13.34 -8.57 -3.58
C ILE A 34 -13.13 -7.16 -3.04
N VAL A 35 -12.08 -6.96 -2.24
CA VAL A 35 -11.88 -5.73 -1.48
C VAL A 35 -10.66 -4.97 -1.96
N GLU A 36 -10.81 -3.64 -2.07
CA GLU A 36 -9.68 -2.73 -2.26
C GLU A 36 -8.72 -2.79 -1.05
N LYS A 37 -7.44 -2.53 -1.34
CA LYS A 37 -6.41 -2.40 -0.30
C LYS A 37 -6.56 -1.04 0.45
N PRO A 38 -6.15 -0.99 1.71
CA PRO A 38 -5.77 -2.08 2.60
C PRO A 38 -6.96 -2.95 2.98
N LEU A 39 -6.72 -4.15 3.46
CA LEU A 39 -7.81 -5.01 3.93
C LEU A 39 -8.67 -4.30 4.99
N THR A 40 -8.02 -3.70 5.98
CA THR A 40 -8.61 -2.85 7.01
C THR A 40 -7.52 -2.01 7.71
N ILE A 41 -7.89 -1.23 8.74
CA ILE A 41 -7.01 -0.22 9.35
C ILE A 41 -6.57 -0.51 10.79
N ASP A 42 -7.13 -1.50 11.47
CA ASP A 42 -6.78 -1.85 12.85
C ASP A 42 -6.93 -3.34 13.16
N ALA A 43 -6.29 -3.78 14.25
CA ALA A 43 -6.23 -5.17 14.67
C ALA A 43 -7.60 -5.76 15.04
N LYS A 44 -8.48 -4.98 15.66
CA LYS A 44 -9.82 -5.42 16.03
C LYS A 44 -10.61 -5.82 14.79
N LYS A 45 -10.59 -4.98 13.76
CA LYS A 45 -11.26 -5.25 12.49
C LYS A 45 -10.64 -6.43 11.73
N CYS A 46 -9.31 -6.63 11.83
CA CYS A 46 -8.67 -7.85 11.32
C CYS A 46 -9.26 -9.09 11.97
N ASN A 47 -9.34 -9.11 13.31
CA ASN A 47 -9.91 -10.23 14.06
C ASN A 47 -11.39 -10.50 13.71
N GLU A 48 -12.21 -9.44 13.57
CA GLU A 48 -13.62 -9.56 13.15
C GLU A 48 -13.75 -10.20 11.75
N ILE A 49 -12.85 -9.86 10.81
CA ILE A 49 -12.81 -10.49 9.47
C ILE A 49 -12.41 -11.96 9.58
N ILE A 50 -11.37 -12.29 10.37
CA ILE A 50 -10.91 -13.67 10.60
C ILE A 50 -12.06 -14.52 11.14
N GLU A 51 -12.74 -14.06 12.19
CA GLU A 51 -13.89 -14.74 12.77
C GLU A 51 -15.05 -14.93 11.77
N ALA A 52 -15.33 -13.94 10.93
CA ALA A 52 -16.35 -14.06 9.89
C ALA A 52 -15.97 -15.09 8.82
N LYS A 53 -14.71 -15.11 8.38
CA LYS A 53 -14.20 -16.07 7.41
C LYS A 53 -14.25 -17.50 7.95
N GLN A 54 -13.91 -17.73 9.22
CA GLN A 54 -14.01 -19.06 9.86
C GLN A 54 -15.43 -19.63 9.85
N ARG A 55 -16.45 -18.77 9.82
CA ARG A 55 -17.86 -19.16 9.73
C ARG A 55 -18.41 -19.23 8.30
N SER A 56 -17.58 -18.92 7.30
CA SER A 56 -17.99 -18.85 5.89
C SER A 56 -17.10 -19.69 5.00
N ASN A 57 -17.70 -20.29 3.97
CA ASN A 57 -16.98 -20.99 2.89
C ASN A 57 -16.64 -20.06 1.71
N LYS A 58 -16.93 -18.76 1.83
CA LYS A 58 -16.70 -17.77 0.77
C LYS A 58 -15.30 -17.19 0.82
N ASP A 59 -14.80 -16.79 -0.32
CA ASP A 59 -13.45 -16.28 -0.46
C ASP A 59 -13.36 -14.76 -0.30
N ILE A 60 -12.17 -14.31 0.15
CA ILE A 60 -11.79 -12.91 0.23
C ILE A 60 -10.59 -12.72 -0.68
N ILE A 61 -10.73 -11.84 -1.68
CA ILE A 61 -9.66 -11.43 -2.59
C ILE A 61 -9.32 -9.98 -2.30
N VAL A 62 -8.04 -9.69 -2.00
CA VAL A 62 -7.54 -8.32 -1.81
C VAL A 62 -6.86 -7.84 -3.09
N THR A 63 -7.26 -6.66 -3.60
CA THR A 63 -6.85 -6.19 -4.92
C THR A 63 -5.45 -5.57 -4.95
N PHE A 64 -4.42 -6.33 -4.59
CA PHE A 64 -3.03 -5.89 -4.68
C PHE A 64 -2.51 -5.87 -6.12
N ASN A 65 -2.94 -4.87 -6.88
CA ASN A 65 -2.59 -4.69 -8.29
C ASN A 65 -1.09 -4.52 -8.58
N VAL A 66 -0.32 -4.07 -7.58
CA VAL A 66 1.14 -3.87 -7.71
C VAL A 66 1.89 -5.18 -7.95
N ARG A 67 1.40 -6.33 -7.44
CA ARG A 67 1.97 -7.67 -7.76
C ARG A 67 1.96 -7.97 -9.26
N TYR A 68 1.03 -7.37 -10.01
CA TYR A 68 0.83 -7.60 -11.45
C TYR A 68 1.62 -6.64 -12.34
N MET A 69 2.33 -5.67 -11.76
CA MET A 69 3.24 -4.81 -12.54
C MET A 69 4.39 -5.65 -13.11
N PRO A 70 4.75 -5.51 -14.40
CA PRO A 70 5.72 -6.38 -15.06
C PRO A 70 7.07 -6.49 -14.35
N TYR A 71 7.54 -5.40 -13.76
CA TYR A 71 8.82 -5.40 -13.08
C TYR A 71 8.76 -6.11 -11.71
N PHE A 72 7.67 -6.06 -10.96
CA PHE A 72 7.53 -6.85 -9.73
C PHE A 72 7.32 -8.34 -10.03
N ALA A 73 6.55 -8.67 -11.08
CA ALA A 73 6.45 -10.03 -11.57
C ALA A 73 7.83 -10.58 -11.97
N LYS A 74 8.63 -9.79 -12.71
CA LYS A 74 9.99 -10.18 -13.09
C LYS A 74 10.93 -10.32 -11.88
N LEU A 75 10.81 -9.42 -10.91
CA LEU A 75 11.56 -9.49 -9.66
C LEU A 75 11.24 -10.79 -8.90
N LYS A 76 9.95 -11.17 -8.82
CA LYS A 76 9.51 -12.44 -8.23
C LYS A 76 10.08 -13.66 -8.98
N GLU A 77 10.04 -13.67 -10.31
CA GLU A 77 10.66 -14.74 -11.11
C GLU A 77 12.14 -14.93 -10.79
N ILE A 78 12.90 -13.82 -10.74
CA ILE A 78 14.35 -13.85 -10.46
C ILE A 78 14.61 -14.41 -9.06
N LEU A 79 13.89 -13.94 -8.03
CA LEU A 79 14.05 -14.37 -6.65
C LEU A 79 13.62 -15.83 -6.47
N LYS A 80 12.45 -16.23 -7.02
CA LYS A 80 11.94 -17.60 -7.01
C LYS A 80 12.89 -18.59 -7.72
N GLY A 81 13.62 -18.12 -8.72
CA GLY A 81 14.68 -18.88 -9.39
C GLY A 81 15.91 -19.13 -8.51
N GLY A 82 15.96 -18.60 -7.28
CA GLY A 82 17.02 -18.85 -6.29
C GLY A 82 18.39 -18.26 -6.66
N VAL A 83 18.43 -17.27 -7.53
CA VAL A 83 19.66 -16.70 -8.09
C VAL A 83 20.56 -16.05 -7.02
N ILE A 84 19.98 -15.52 -5.94
CA ILE A 84 20.69 -14.98 -4.76
C ILE A 84 20.64 -15.92 -3.54
N GLY A 85 20.06 -17.10 -3.68
CA GLY A 85 19.85 -18.04 -2.58
C GLY A 85 18.74 -17.63 -1.64
N GLU A 86 18.86 -18.03 -0.37
CA GLU A 86 17.92 -17.62 0.69
C GLU A 86 18.09 -16.13 1.02
N ILE A 87 16.98 -15.39 1.09
CA ILE A 87 16.96 -13.94 1.41
C ILE A 87 17.18 -13.77 2.91
N LEU A 88 18.21 -12.99 3.27
CA LEU A 88 18.58 -12.71 4.65
C LEU A 88 18.29 -11.25 5.07
N ASN A 89 18.46 -10.32 4.14
CA ASN A 89 18.26 -8.89 4.41
C ASN A 89 17.64 -8.18 3.22
N VAL A 90 16.74 -7.25 3.50
CA VAL A 90 16.07 -6.41 2.50
C VAL A 90 16.11 -4.95 2.97
N ASP A 91 16.54 -4.06 2.08
CA ASP A 91 16.34 -2.62 2.23
C ASP A 91 15.34 -2.18 1.16
N PHE A 92 14.30 -1.44 1.57
CA PHE A 92 13.28 -0.94 0.67
C PHE A 92 12.92 0.50 1.02
N GLU A 93 12.97 1.37 0.03
CA GLU A 93 12.58 2.77 0.14
C GLU A 93 11.50 3.09 -0.88
N TRP A 94 10.42 3.70 -0.43
CA TRP A 94 9.42 4.32 -1.30
C TRP A 94 9.39 5.83 -1.09
N ILE A 95 9.41 6.56 -2.19
CA ILE A 95 9.53 8.00 -2.25
C ILE A 95 8.31 8.52 -3.00
N LEU A 96 7.44 9.29 -2.33
CA LEU A 96 6.35 10.02 -2.96
C LEU A 96 6.81 11.44 -3.26
N ASP A 97 6.50 11.94 -4.45
CA ASP A 97 6.71 13.35 -4.73
C ASP A 97 5.68 14.24 -4.02
N GLN A 98 5.96 15.54 -3.99
CA GLN A 98 5.12 16.51 -3.29
C GLN A 98 3.67 16.55 -3.80
N SER A 99 3.46 16.33 -5.10
CA SER A 99 2.12 16.34 -5.70
C SER A 99 1.29 15.15 -5.22
N HIS A 100 1.84 13.95 -5.32
CA HIS A 100 1.18 12.72 -4.88
C HIS A 100 1.07 12.67 -3.36
N GLY A 101 2.14 13.04 -2.64
CA GLY A 101 2.12 13.09 -1.19
C GLY A 101 1.06 14.04 -0.65
N ALA A 102 1.04 15.30 -1.14
CA ALA A 102 0.04 16.29 -0.74
C ALA A 102 -1.40 15.79 -0.86
N ASP A 103 -1.68 14.93 -1.84
CA ASP A 103 -3.03 14.40 -2.06
C ASP A 103 -3.56 13.59 -0.85
N TYR A 104 -2.70 12.87 -0.15
CA TYR A 104 -3.07 12.17 1.08
C TYR A 104 -3.39 13.12 2.24
N PHE A 105 -2.70 14.26 2.30
CA PHE A 105 -2.91 15.26 3.36
C PHE A 105 -4.06 16.24 3.06
N ARG A 106 -4.64 16.20 1.83
CA ARG A 106 -5.86 16.95 1.46
C ARG A 106 -7.13 16.17 1.74
N ARG A 107 -7.12 14.88 1.44
CA ARG A 107 -8.28 14.02 1.40
C ARG A 107 -8.55 13.38 2.77
N TRP A 108 -9.60 12.54 2.85
CA TRP A 108 -9.97 11.78 4.05
C TRP A 108 -8.84 10.91 4.60
N HIS A 109 -7.83 10.61 3.79
CA HIS A 109 -6.63 9.86 4.21
C HIS A 109 -5.86 10.55 5.33
N ARG A 110 -5.99 11.87 5.47
CA ARG A 110 -5.36 12.70 6.50
C ARG A 110 -5.75 12.33 7.94
N TYR A 111 -6.81 11.52 8.09
CA TYR A 111 -7.34 11.08 9.37
C TYR A 111 -6.97 9.63 9.65
N LEU A 112 -6.23 9.40 10.75
CA LEU A 112 -5.75 8.07 11.16
C LEU A 112 -6.92 7.09 11.34
N ASN A 113 -8.03 7.56 11.92
CA ASN A 113 -9.23 6.75 12.14
C ASN A 113 -9.99 6.34 10.87
N LYS A 114 -9.63 6.91 9.70
CA LYS A 114 -10.22 6.57 8.40
C LYS A 114 -9.30 5.74 7.53
N SER A 115 -8.00 6.03 7.54
CA SER A 115 -7.01 5.40 6.65
C SER A 115 -6.00 4.50 7.36
N GLY A 116 -5.88 4.62 8.68
CA GLY A 116 -4.77 4.03 9.42
C GLY A 116 -3.41 4.70 9.16
N GLY A 117 -3.39 5.84 8.45
CA GLY A 117 -2.18 6.54 8.03
C GLY A 117 -1.48 5.88 6.84
N LEU A 118 -0.39 6.49 6.38
CA LEU A 118 0.32 6.02 5.18
C LEU A 118 1.00 4.67 5.36
N LEU A 119 1.35 4.26 6.60
CA LEU A 119 1.90 2.93 6.87
C LEU A 119 0.89 1.80 6.65
N ILE A 120 -0.41 2.10 6.63
CA ILE A 120 -1.47 1.16 6.28
C ILE A 120 -2.00 1.47 4.88
N HIS A 121 -2.54 2.67 4.66
CA HIS A 121 -3.19 3.01 3.39
C HIS A 121 -2.28 2.85 2.18
N LYS A 122 -1.06 3.39 2.23
CA LYS A 122 -0.09 3.34 1.10
C LYS A 122 0.85 2.14 1.22
N ALA A 123 1.45 1.95 2.40
CA ALA A 123 2.49 0.95 2.57
C ALA A 123 1.98 -0.50 2.59
N SER A 124 0.65 -0.74 2.69
CA SER A 124 0.09 -2.08 2.50
C SER A 124 0.48 -2.71 1.16
N HIS A 125 0.51 -1.93 0.07
CA HIS A 125 1.06 -2.39 -1.21
C HIS A 125 2.52 -2.82 -1.10
N HIS A 126 3.33 -2.05 -0.37
CA HIS A 126 4.76 -2.29 -0.25
C HIS A 126 5.04 -3.50 0.64
N PHE A 127 4.35 -3.59 1.78
CA PHE A 127 4.48 -4.74 2.67
C PHE A 127 3.94 -6.02 2.04
N ASP A 128 2.85 -5.94 1.28
CA ASP A 128 2.34 -7.05 0.49
C ASP A 128 3.37 -7.57 -0.52
N ILE A 129 3.94 -6.66 -1.35
CA ILE A 129 4.98 -7.02 -2.31
C ILE A 129 6.19 -7.64 -1.61
N LEU A 130 6.64 -7.08 -0.50
CA LEU A 130 7.80 -7.58 0.23
C LEU A 130 7.54 -8.95 0.84
N ASN A 131 6.39 -9.16 1.49
CA ASN A 131 6.01 -10.47 2.01
C ASN A 131 5.94 -11.53 0.89
N TRP A 132 5.32 -11.18 -0.26
CA TRP A 132 5.22 -12.04 -1.42
C TRP A 132 6.59 -12.37 -2.04
N LEU A 133 7.53 -11.40 -2.11
CA LEU A 133 8.88 -11.59 -2.64
C LEU A 133 9.77 -12.41 -1.70
N ILE A 134 9.68 -12.16 -0.39
CA ILE A 134 10.50 -12.81 0.65
C ILE A 134 10.02 -14.24 0.94
N GLU A 135 8.72 -14.52 0.79
CA GLU A 135 8.07 -15.82 1.13
C GLU A 135 8.26 -16.23 2.61
N GLN A 136 8.16 -15.22 3.50
CA GLN A 136 8.19 -15.40 4.94
C GLN A 136 7.12 -14.51 5.59
N ASP A 137 6.60 -14.94 6.74
CA ASP A 137 5.63 -14.16 7.50
C ASP A 137 6.35 -13.18 8.45
N PRO A 138 5.87 -11.92 8.61
CA PRO A 138 6.41 -10.98 9.57
C PRO A 138 6.10 -11.45 11.00
N VAL A 139 7.06 -11.29 11.93
CA VAL A 139 6.90 -11.72 13.33
C VAL A 139 7.07 -10.60 14.34
N LYS A 140 7.84 -9.56 14.01
CA LYS A 140 8.09 -8.42 14.90
C LYS A 140 8.38 -7.17 14.10
N VAL A 141 7.81 -6.03 14.55
CA VAL A 141 7.96 -4.72 13.92
C VAL A 141 8.44 -3.69 14.93
N TYR A 142 9.29 -2.76 14.45
CA TYR A 142 9.64 -1.53 15.13
C TYR A 142 9.52 -0.37 14.15
N GLY A 143 8.77 0.68 14.54
CA GLY A 143 8.48 1.83 13.70
C GLY A 143 8.95 3.15 14.31
N LEU A 144 9.34 4.09 13.45
CA LEU A 144 9.50 5.50 13.75
C LEU A 144 8.68 6.29 12.74
N GLY A 145 7.96 7.31 13.20
CA GLY A 145 7.12 8.15 12.35
C GLY A 145 6.94 9.54 12.92
N ASP A 146 6.82 10.53 12.05
CA ASP A 146 6.59 11.91 12.46
C ASP A 146 5.87 12.70 11.35
N LEU A 147 5.20 13.78 11.72
CA LEU A 147 4.60 14.76 10.83
C LEU A 147 5.49 16.02 10.82
N LYS A 148 6.36 16.14 9.81
CA LYS A 148 7.43 17.16 9.76
C LYS A 148 7.30 18.16 8.62
N PHE A 149 6.70 17.77 7.52
CA PHE A 149 6.60 18.60 6.33
C PHE A 149 5.20 19.17 6.14
N TYR A 150 4.17 18.32 6.21
CA TYR A 150 2.76 18.74 6.20
C TYR A 150 2.27 19.04 7.62
N GLY A 151 0.95 19.25 7.79
CA GLY A 151 0.38 19.62 9.08
C GLY A 151 0.72 21.07 9.51
N PRO A 152 0.65 21.43 10.78
CA PRO A 152 0.79 22.81 11.26
C PRO A 152 2.23 23.31 11.28
N THR A 153 2.95 23.16 10.16
CA THR A 153 4.37 23.50 10.05
C THR A 153 4.64 24.94 9.62
N ARG A 154 3.59 25.71 9.28
CA ARG A 154 3.67 27.14 8.94
C ARG A 154 2.39 27.89 9.33
N ASP A 155 2.49 29.21 9.45
CA ASP A 155 1.38 30.10 9.83
C ASP A 155 0.47 30.42 8.62
N GLU A 156 1.03 30.47 7.40
CA GLU A 156 0.29 30.72 6.15
C GLU A 156 -0.52 29.48 5.77
N ARG A 157 -1.70 29.33 6.39
CA ARG A 157 -2.62 28.20 6.17
C ARG A 157 -4.07 28.63 6.25
N GLY A 158 -4.94 27.92 5.57
CA GLY A 158 -6.39 28.10 5.62
C GLY A 158 -7.10 26.78 5.88
N GLU A 159 -8.41 26.76 5.81
CA GLU A 159 -9.19 25.53 5.90
C GLU A 159 -9.10 24.71 4.60
N ARG A 160 -9.24 25.41 3.45
CA ARG A 160 -9.23 24.80 2.11
C ARG A 160 -8.65 25.77 1.06
N CYS A 161 -8.15 25.24 -0.06
CA CYS A 161 -7.52 26.03 -1.09
C CYS A 161 -8.48 27.04 -1.76
N PHE A 162 -9.72 26.66 -2.03
CA PHE A 162 -10.71 27.49 -2.74
C PHE A 162 -10.96 28.83 -2.04
N THR A 163 -10.99 28.88 -0.72
CA THR A 163 -11.24 30.10 0.07
C THR A 163 -9.98 30.66 0.73
N CYS A 164 -8.80 30.10 0.46
CA CYS A 164 -7.58 30.47 1.14
C CYS A 164 -7.07 31.86 0.70
N GLU A 165 -6.74 32.71 1.65
CA GLU A 165 -6.15 34.03 1.40
C GLU A 165 -4.72 33.98 0.86
N TYR A 166 -4.02 32.84 1.07
CA TYR A 166 -2.64 32.61 0.62
C TYR A 166 -2.55 31.89 -0.74
N LYS A 167 -3.66 31.68 -1.45
CA LYS A 167 -3.72 30.86 -2.66
C LYS A 167 -2.73 31.28 -3.76
N ASP A 168 -2.50 32.58 -3.91
CA ASP A 168 -1.65 33.13 -4.99
C ASP A 168 -0.15 32.92 -4.72
N SER A 169 0.25 32.63 -3.49
CA SER A 169 1.65 32.41 -3.09
C SER A 169 1.95 30.99 -2.63
N CYS A 170 0.91 30.14 -2.49
CA CYS A 170 1.06 28.81 -1.95
C CYS A 170 1.46 27.80 -3.03
N GLU A 171 2.63 27.18 -2.90
CA GLU A 171 3.15 26.14 -3.81
C GLU A 171 2.31 24.87 -3.80
N PHE A 172 1.44 24.69 -2.79
CA PHE A 172 0.50 23.59 -2.67
C PHE A 172 -0.93 23.99 -3.02
N TYR A 173 -1.14 25.16 -3.64
CA TYR A 173 -2.48 25.52 -4.08
C TYR A 173 -3.05 24.48 -5.03
N PHE A 174 -4.27 24.05 -4.77
CA PHE A 174 -5.01 23.10 -5.60
C PHE A 174 -6.29 23.78 -6.09
N ASP A 175 -6.32 24.06 -7.41
CA ASP A 175 -7.50 24.62 -8.04
C ASP A 175 -8.55 23.51 -8.28
N ILE A 176 -9.57 23.48 -7.45
CA ILE A 176 -10.63 22.46 -7.53
C ILE A 176 -11.53 22.63 -8.76
N GLU A 177 -11.48 23.80 -9.42
CA GLU A 177 -12.28 24.10 -10.61
C GLU A 177 -11.52 23.91 -11.93
N GLU A 178 -10.18 23.80 -11.92
CA GLU A 178 -9.34 23.70 -13.12
C GLU A 178 -9.69 22.50 -14.00
N ASN A 179 -9.97 21.34 -13.38
CA ASN A 179 -10.26 20.11 -14.07
C ASN A 179 -11.76 19.80 -14.02
N GLU A 180 -12.42 19.62 -15.19
CA GLU A 180 -13.86 19.35 -15.27
C GLU A 180 -14.30 18.12 -14.48
N PHE A 181 -13.50 17.04 -14.48
CA PHE A 181 -13.79 15.85 -13.68
C PHE A 181 -13.76 16.17 -12.17
N ILE A 182 -12.70 16.86 -11.70
CA ILE A 182 -12.57 17.26 -10.28
C ILE A 182 -13.71 18.20 -9.89
N ARG A 183 -13.99 19.21 -10.71
CA ARG A 183 -15.08 20.15 -10.46
C ARG A 183 -16.43 19.45 -10.34
N ARG A 184 -16.76 18.57 -11.29
CA ARG A 184 -18.06 17.90 -11.32
C ARG A 184 -18.24 16.86 -10.21
N PHE A 185 -17.24 16.02 -9.95
CA PHE A 185 -17.34 14.89 -9.03
C PHE A 185 -16.94 15.22 -7.58
N TYR A 186 -16.33 16.37 -7.33
CA TYR A 186 -15.96 16.80 -5.99
C TYR A 186 -16.55 18.17 -5.65
N PHE A 187 -16.22 19.24 -6.34
CA PHE A 187 -16.66 20.58 -5.98
C PHE A 187 -18.19 20.74 -6.04
N GLU A 188 -18.82 20.33 -7.14
CA GLU A 188 -20.29 20.38 -7.27
C GLU A 188 -21.01 19.35 -6.39
N ALA A 189 -20.33 18.28 -5.98
CA ALA A 189 -20.86 17.23 -5.11
C ALA A 189 -20.76 17.57 -3.60
N GLU A 190 -19.99 18.57 -3.20
CA GLU A 190 -19.84 18.99 -1.80
C GLU A 190 -21.18 19.20 -1.06
N LYS A 191 -22.20 19.69 -1.77
CA LYS A 191 -23.56 19.89 -1.24
C LYS A 191 -24.29 18.60 -0.86
N GLU A 192 -23.80 17.42 -1.30
CA GLU A 192 -24.42 16.12 -1.04
C GLU A 192 -23.79 15.39 0.16
N ASP A 193 -22.49 15.63 0.42
CA ASP A 193 -21.71 14.83 1.38
C ASP A 193 -20.75 15.63 2.28
N ASP A 194 -20.69 16.96 2.12
CA ASP A 194 -19.77 17.86 2.83
C ASP A 194 -18.28 17.45 2.71
N TYR A 195 -17.91 16.76 1.63
CA TYR A 195 -16.56 16.32 1.38
C TYR A 195 -15.76 17.36 0.60
N PHE A 196 -14.78 17.98 1.24
CA PHE A 196 -13.87 18.96 0.63
C PHE A 196 -12.60 18.28 0.11
N ARG A 197 -12.43 18.22 -1.23
CA ARG A 197 -11.30 17.60 -1.91
C ARG A 197 -10.00 18.44 -1.82
N ASP A 198 -10.11 19.73 -1.56
CA ASP A 198 -9.04 20.74 -1.57
C ASP A 198 -8.69 21.27 -0.17
N ARG A 199 -8.81 20.46 0.88
CA ARG A 199 -8.41 20.85 2.23
C ARG A 199 -6.93 21.22 2.29
N CYS A 200 -6.60 22.17 3.19
CA CYS A 200 -5.23 22.61 3.37
C CYS A 200 -4.34 21.47 3.89
N VAL A 201 -3.18 21.29 3.26
CA VAL A 201 -2.18 20.28 3.67
C VAL A 201 -1.39 20.69 4.91
N PHE A 202 -1.56 21.92 5.39
CA PHE A 202 -0.93 22.46 6.59
C PHE A 202 -1.92 22.61 7.77
N SER A 203 -3.06 21.92 7.71
CA SER A 203 -4.09 21.97 8.75
C SER A 203 -3.66 21.25 10.03
N GLU A 204 -4.15 21.75 11.17
CA GLU A 204 -3.94 21.14 12.49
C GLU A 204 -4.66 19.80 12.69
N GLU A 205 -5.67 19.52 11.87
CA GLU A 205 -6.47 18.28 11.95
C GLU A 205 -5.74 17.05 11.43
N ILE A 206 -4.58 17.21 10.78
CA ILE A 206 -3.82 16.12 10.19
C ILE A 206 -3.15 15.33 11.33
N ASP A 207 -3.45 14.05 11.42
CA ASP A 207 -2.95 13.15 12.46
C ASP A 207 -2.17 11.93 11.93
N ILE A 208 -1.79 11.97 10.62
CA ILE A 208 -0.98 10.94 9.97
C ILE A 208 0.47 11.40 9.79
N TYR A 209 1.40 10.47 9.68
CA TYR A 209 2.84 10.74 9.50
C TYR A 209 3.18 10.97 8.02
N ASP A 210 4.18 11.81 7.75
CA ASP A 210 4.75 12.07 6.42
C ASP A 210 6.18 11.53 6.25
N THR A 211 6.85 11.22 7.37
CA THR A 211 8.23 10.72 7.44
C THR A 211 8.24 9.46 8.30
N MET A 212 8.53 8.28 7.70
CA MET A 212 8.39 7.01 8.39
C MET A 212 9.52 6.05 8.05
N SER A 213 9.94 5.27 9.05
CA SER A 213 10.82 4.11 8.88
C SER A 213 10.33 2.94 9.71
N VAL A 214 10.48 1.72 9.17
CA VAL A 214 10.01 0.49 9.80
C VAL A 214 11.04 -0.61 9.64
N ASN A 215 11.35 -1.31 10.73
CA ASN A 215 12.13 -2.54 10.70
C ASN A 215 11.22 -3.73 10.98
N VAL A 216 11.33 -4.78 10.16
CA VAL A 216 10.53 -6.01 10.29
C VAL A 216 11.46 -7.21 10.40
N ALA A 217 11.23 -8.06 11.41
CA ALA A 217 11.82 -9.40 11.48
C ALA A 217 10.82 -10.42 10.95
N TYR A 218 11.31 -11.36 10.13
CA TYR A 218 10.52 -12.42 9.50
C TYR A 218 10.77 -13.80 10.13
N SER A 219 9.83 -14.72 9.94
CA SER A 219 9.76 -16.03 10.59
C SER A 219 10.94 -16.96 10.32
N LYS A 220 11.60 -16.85 9.16
CA LYS A 220 12.80 -17.65 8.80
C LYS A 220 14.10 -16.85 8.94
N GLY A 221 14.05 -15.68 9.62
CA GLY A 221 15.23 -14.89 9.96
C GLY A 221 15.57 -13.77 9.00
N ALA A 222 14.84 -13.56 7.91
CA ALA A 222 15.04 -12.37 7.07
C ALA A 222 14.72 -11.09 7.87
N GLN A 223 15.40 -10.00 7.51
CA GLN A 223 15.19 -8.68 8.11
C GLN A 223 14.90 -7.66 7.02
N LEU A 224 13.94 -6.78 7.25
CA LEU A 224 13.59 -5.67 6.38
C LEU A 224 13.85 -4.33 7.07
N THR A 225 14.53 -3.43 6.36
CA THR A 225 14.54 -2.00 6.63
C THR A 225 13.70 -1.30 5.57
N TYR A 226 12.67 -0.59 5.99
CA TYR A 226 11.72 0.10 5.13
C TYR A 226 11.70 1.61 5.46
N SER A 227 11.57 2.46 4.45
CA SER A 227 11.29 3.89 4.62
C SER A 227 10.25 4.41 3.62
N LEU A 228 9.46 5.38 4.08
CA LEU A 228 8.50 6.11 3.28
C LEU A 228 8.55 7.60 3.62
N VAL A 229 8.73 8.44 2.60
CA VAL A 229 8.59 9.89 2.67
C VAL A 229 7.54 10.38 1.69
N ALA A 230 6.76 11.41 2.06
CA ALA A 230 5.62 11.90 1.28
C ALA A 230 5.82 13.29 0.67
N TYR A 231 7.07 13.78 0.56
CA TYR A 231 7.36 15.16 0.16
C TYR A 231 8.66 15.33 -0.66
N SER A 232 9.07 14.29 -1.35
CA SER A 232 10.28 14.30 -2.17
C SER A 232 10.10 15.14 -3.43
N PRO A 233 11.19 15.68 -4.03
CA PRO A 233 11.14 16.34 -5.33
C PRO A 233 10.92 15.38 -6.52
N TYR A 234 10.91 14.08 -6.30
CA TYR A 234 10.65 13.05 -7.32
C TYR A 234 9.98 11.82 -6.69
N GLU A 235 9.36 10.99 -7.52
CA GLU A 235 8.70 9.75 -7.10
C GLU A 235 9.37 8.50 -7.64
N GLY A 236 9.43 7.47 -6.79
CA GLY A 236 9.98 6.17 -7.15
C GLY A 236 10.22 5.27 -5.94
N TRP A 237 10.94 4.18 -6.18
CA TRP A 237 11.34 3.25 -5.13
C TRP A 237 12.71 2.65 -5.43
N ARG A 238 13.40 2.22 -4.38
CA ARG A 238 14.64 1.44 -4.43
C ARG A 238 14.53 0.23 -3.52
N ALA A 239 15.08 -0.89 -3.97
CA ALA A 239 15.15 -2.12 -3.20
C ALA A 239 16.49 -2.81 -3.36
N SER A 240 16.95 -3.45 -2.30
CA SER A 240 18.03 -4.41 -2.36
C SER A 240 17.68 -5.66 -1.55
N PHE A 241 17.96 -6.82 -2.12
CA PHE A 241 17.76 -8.12 -1.50
C PHE A 241 19.12 -8.80 -1.40
N THR A 242 19.59 -9.03 -0.18
CA THR A 242 20.85 -9.74 0.07
C THR A 242 20.53 -11.15 0.53
N GLY A 243 21.03 -12.12 -0.19
CA GLY A 243 20.85 -13.53 0.11
C GLY A 243 22.17 -14.28 0.26
N THR A 244 22.07 -15.60 0.50
CA THR A 244 23.23 -16.48 0.77
C THR A 244 24.16 -16.68 -0.44
N LYS A 245 23.71 -16.31 -1.67
CA LYS A 245 24.46 -16.52 -2.93
C LYS A 245 24.65 -15.26 -3.75
N GLY A 246 24.28 -14.09 -3.22
CA GLY A 246 24.42 -12.84 -3.94
C GLY A 246 23.47 -11.76 -3.45
N ARG A 247 23.46 -10.65 -4.18
CA ARG A 247 22.62 -9.47 -3.91
C ARG A 247 21.88 -9.07 -5.18
N LEU A 248 20.60 -8.74 -5.05
CA LEU A 248 19.81 -8.14 -6.11
C LEU A 248 19.53 -6.67 -5.76
N GLU A 249 19.74 -5.78 -6.73
CA GLU A 249 19.41 -4.35 -6.62
C GLU A 249 18.42 -3.98 -7.72
N ALA A 250 17.38 -3.25 -7.34
CA ALA A 250 16.29 -2.83 -8.20
C ALA A 250 15.83 -1.41 -7.85
N SER A 251 15.44 -0.63 -8.86
CA SER A 251 14.82 0.66 -8.67
C SER A 251 13.91 1.01 -9.84
N SER A 252 12.90 1.85 -9.58
CA SER A 252 12.05 2.42 -10.62
C SER A 252 11.62 3.83 -10.20
N TYR A 253 11.64 4.75 -11.15
CA TYR A 253 11.24 6.14 -10.93
C TYR A 253 10.12 6.52 -11.90
N SER A 254 9.10 7.19 -11.38
CA SER A 254 7.93 7.66 -12.12
C SER A 254 7.98 9.16 -12.40
N SER A 255 8.77 9.91 -11.63
CA SER A 255 9.04 11.33 -11.87
C SER A 255 10.50 11.69 -11.57
N GLY A 256 10.92 12.90 -11.97
CA GLY A 256 12.29 13.38 -11.85
C GLY A 256 13.23 12.89 -12.97
N GLN A 257 14.50 13.29 -12.92
CA GLN A 257 15.49 13.01 -14.00
C GLN A 257 15.72 11.51 -14.28
N ALA A 258 15.53 10.64 -13.27
CA ALA A 258 15.72 9.20 -13.43
C ALA A 258 14.51 8.49 -14.08
N SER A 259 13.38 9.20 -14.30
CA SER A 259 12.18 8.64 -14.93
C SER A 259 12.25 8.51 -16.46
N ASP A 260 13.25 9.12 -17.11
CA ASP A 260 13.34 9.26 -18.57
C ASP A 260 13.65 7.95 -19.31
N SER A 261 14.04 6.89 -18.60
CA SER A 261 14.28 5.57 -19.21
C SER A 261 12.95 4.85 -19.50
N ASP A 262 12.85 4.26 -20.68
CA ASP A 262 11.72 3.36 -21.06
C ASP A 262 11.83 1.96 -20.44
N THR A 263 12.93 1.67 -19.73
CA THR A 263 13.19 0.38 -19.08
C THR A 263 13.56 0.57 -17.60
N ASN A 264 13.19 -0.43 -16.79
CA ASN A 264 13.71 -0.62 -15.45
C ASN A 264 14.84 -1.64 -15.49
N THR A 265 15.89 -1.44 -14.73
CA THR A 265 17.07 -2.31 -14.69
C THR A 265 17.21 -2.96 -13.33
N PHE A 266 17.39 -4.29 -13.31
CA PHE A 266 17.70 -5.06 -12.11
C PHE A 266 19.11 -5.63 -12.24
N LYS A 267 19.89 -5.57 -11.15
CA LYS A 267 21.25 -6.09 -11.10
C LYS A 267 21.34 -7.20 -10.08
N VAL A 268 21.77 -8.39 -10.50
CA VAL A 268 22.13 -9.49 -9.62
C VAL A 268 23.64 -9.57 -9.54
N ILE A 269 24.18 -9.30 -8.37
CA ILE A 269 25.62 -9.29 -8.07
C ILE A 269 25.92 -10.57 -7.30
N LYS A 270 26.63 -11.51 -7.94
CA LYS A 270 27.01 -12.78 -7.32
C LYS A 270 28.40 -12.74 -6.70
N SER A 271 29.30 -11.94 -7.28
CA SER A 271 30.65 -11.71 -6.78
C SER A 271 31.15 -10.34 -7.29
N PRO A 272 32.31 -9.84 -6.83
CA PRO A 272 32.89 -8.60 -7.34
C PRO A 272 33.14 -8.58 -8.87
N SER A 273 33.23 -9.76 -9.49
CA SER A 273 33.47 -9.90 -10.91
C SER A 273 32.30 -10.45 -11.72
N GLU A 274 31.18 -10.80 -11.07
CA GLU A 274 30.00 -11.39 -11.72
C GLU A 274 28.74 -10.62 -11.40
N THR A 275 28.22 -9.89 -12.40
CA THR A 275 26.96 -9.17 -12.35
C THR A 275 26.09 -9.55 -13.54
N ILE A 276 24.84 -9.89 -13.28
CA ILE A 276 23.81 -10.15 -14.28
C ILE A 276 22.86 -8.98 -14.29
N THR A 277 22.59 -8.40 -15.45
CA THR A 277 21.64 -7.29 -15.60
C THR A 277 20.38 -7.79 -16.31
N TYR A 278 19.23 -7.46 -15.78
CA TYR A 278 17.92 -7.70 -16.37
C TYR A 278 17.26 -6.35 -16.71
N GLU A 279 16.67 -6.26 -17.88
CA GLU A 279 15.91 -5.10 -18.31
C GLU A 279 14.43 -5.46 -18.46
N VAL A 280 13.55 -4.58 -17.97
CA VAL A 280 12.10 -4.74 -18.06
C VAL A 280 11.51 -3.45 -18.61
N SER A 281 10.85 -3.53 -19.75
CA SER A 281 10.18 -2.38 -20.37
C SER A 281 9.09 -1.83 -19.45
N LYS A 282 9.04 -0.50 -19.33
CA LYS A 282 7.94 0.18 -18.65
C LYS A 282 6.67 0.01 -19.47
N VAL A 283 5.56 -0.35 -18.81
CA VAL A 283 4.24 -0.48 -19.44
C VAL A 283 3.39 0.72 -19.04
N ARG A 284 2.69 1.29 -20.01
CA ARG A 284 1.72 2.37 -19.78
C ARG A 284 0.39 1.81 -19.27
N GLY A 285 -0.37 2.64 -18.57
CA GLY A 285 -1.67 2.28 -18.01
C GLY A 285 -1.68 2.31 -16.48
N GLY A 286 -2.85 2.10 -15.87
CA GLY A 286 -3.01 2.11 -14.41
C GLY A 286 -2.05 1.12 -13.76
N HIS A 287 -1.30 1.60 -12.78
CA HIS A 287 -0.23 0.84 -12.10
C HIS A 287 0.68 0.06 -13.07
N GLY A 288 1.15 0.74 -14.15
CA GLY A 288 2.02 0.11 -15.14
C GLY A 288 1.42 -1.16 -15.78
N GLY A 289 0.12 -1.18 -16.04
CA GLY A 289 -0.62 -2.31 -16.59
C GLY A 289 -1.07 -3.35 -15.56
N GLY A 290 -0.78 -3.14 -14.27
CA GLY A 290 -1.19 -4.05 -13.19
C GLY A 290 -2.71 -4.16 -13.03
N ASP A 291 -3.44 -3.06 -13.18
CA ASP A 291 -4.90 -3.04 -13.02
C ASP A 291 -5.62 -3.93 -14.02
N GLU A 292 -5.20 -3.93 -15.28
CA GLU A 292 -5.80 -4.78 -16.31
C GLU A 292 -5.50 -6.26 -16.05
N ARG A 293 -4.27 -6.58 -15.64
CA ARG A 293 -3.87 -7.96 -15.34
C ARG A 293 -4.58 -8.51 -14.12
N LEU A 294 -4.72 -7.71 -13.06
CA LEU A 294 -5.51 -8.09 -11.88
C LEU A 294 -6.97 -8.38 -12.26
N ARG A 295 -7.62 -7.48 -13.04
CA ARG A 295 -8.99 -7.71 -13.51
C ARG A 295 -9.12 -8.98 -14.34
N ASN A 296 -8.16 -9.25 -15.22
CA ASN A 296 -8.16 -10.50 -15.98
C ASN A 296 -8.03 -11.71 -15.07
N MET A 297 -7.16 -11.66 -14.05
CA MET A 297 -6.98 -12.72 -13.06
C MET A 297 -8.28 -13.01 -12.29
N ILE A 298 -9.00 -11.98 -11.87
CA ILE A 298 -10.22 -12.13 -11.06
C ILE A 298 -11.42 -12.58 -11.93
N PHE A 299 -11.57 -12.02 -13.14
CA PHE A 299 -12.83 -12.13 -13.89
C PHE A 299 -12.75 -12.98 -15.16
N ARG A 300 -11.58 -13.53 -15.52
CA ARG A 300 -11.45 -14.41 -16.69
C ARG A 300 -11.09 -15.82 -16.26
N GLU A 301 -11.80 -16.79 -16.82
CA GLU A 301 -11.50 -18.21 -16.63
C GLU A 301 -10.18 -18.62 -17.32
N GLY A 302 -9.46 -19.57 -16.73
CA GLY A 302 -8.29 -20.20 -17.34
C GLY A 302 -7.01 -19.35 -17.31
N VAL A 303 -6.98 -18.26 -16.53
CA VAL A 303 -5.75 -17.48 -16.31
C VAL A 303 -4.89 -18.21 -15.27
N GLU A 304 -3.68 -18.60 -15.69
CA GLU A 304 -2.71 -19.25 -14.80
C GLU A 304 -2.02 -18.23 -13.87
N ASP A 305 -1.76 -18.63 -12.63
CA ASP A 305 -1.03 -17.83 -11.63
C ASP A 305 0.25 -18.53 -11.14
N PRO A 306 1.28 -18.68 -11.98
CA PRO A 306 2.51 -19.40 -11.63
C PRO A 306 3.35 -18.69 -10.56
N LEU A 307 3.08 -17.41 -10.31
CA LEU A 307 3.81 -16.59 -9.35
C LEU A 307 3.07 -16.41 -8.01
N GLY A 308 1.80 -16.86 -7.89
CA GLY A 308 0.97 -16.63 -6.72
C GLY A 308 0.64 -15.14 -6.54
N GLN A 309 0.16 -14.49 -7.61
CA GLN A 309 -0.15 -13.05 -7.60
C GLN A 309 -1.53 -12.76 -7.00
N MET A 310 -2.47 -13.73 -7.05
CA MET A 310 -3.76 -13.60 -6.40
C MET A 310 -3.57 -13.51 -4.88
N ALA A 311 -4.01 -12.41 -4.30
CA ALA A 311 -3.87 -12.17 -2.87
C ALA A 311 -5.17 -12.54 -2.14
N ASP A 312 -5.03 -13.42 -1.18
CA ASP A 312 -6.09 -13.90 -0.30
C ASP A 312 -6.21 -13.08 1.00
N LEU A 313 -7.04 -13.55 1.92
CA LEU A 313 -7.20 -12.97 3.24
C LEU A 313 -5.87 -12.91 4.02
N LYS A 314 -5.07 -13.99 3.99
CA LYS A 314 -3.78 -14.03 4.70
C LYS A 314 -2.85 -12.94 4.20
N ALA A 315 -2.72 -12.76 2.89
CA ALA A 315 -1.92 -11.70 2.29
C ALA A 315 -2.41 -10.30 2.71
N GLY A 316 -3.73 -10.10 2.72
CA GLY A 316 -4.35 -8.85 3.18
C GLY A 316 -4.04 -8.53 4.64
N ILE A 317 -4.18 -9.51 5.52
CA ILE A 317 -3.87 -9.37 6.95
C ILE A 317 -2.39 -9.09 7.15
N MET A 318 -1.50 -9.92 6.59
CA MET A 318 -0.06 -9.81 6.81
C MET A 318 0.52 -8.49 6.30
N SER A 319 -0.05 -7.89 5.27
CA SER A 319 0.36 -6.56 4.81
C SER A 319 -0.15 -5.44 5.72
N SER A 320 -1.42 -5.51 6.15
CA SER A 320 -2.04 -4.48 7.00
C SER A 320 -1.45 -4.48 8.41
N ILE A 321 -1.18 -5.68 8.97
CA ILE A 321 -0.69 -5.84 10.34
C ILE A 321 0.71 -5.24 10.55
N ILE A 322 1.58 -5.22 9.52
CA ILE A 322 2.87 -4.55 9.61
C ILE A 322 2.67 -3.05 9.85
N GLY A 323 1.75 -2.41 9.10
CA GLY A 323 1.43 -1.00 9.29
C GLY A 323 0.77 -0.71 10.65
N ILE A 324 -0.14 -1.59 11.10
CA ILE A 324 -0.81 -1.50 12.41
C ILE A 324 0.23 -1.60 13.54
N ALA A 325 1.10 -2.61 13.49
CA ALA A 325 2.18 -2.80 14.46
C ALA A 325 3.20 -1.65 14.45
N ALA A 326 3.47 -1.08 13.27
CA ALA A 326 4.37 0.06 13.17
C ALA A 326 3.75 1.32 13.80
N ASN A 327 2.46 1.58 13.60
CA ASN A 327 1.77 2.69 14.29
C ASN A 327 1.78 2.51 15.80
N GLU A 328 1.48 1.31 16.31
CA GLU A 328 1.54 1.00 17.75
C GLU A 328 2.97 1.18 18.29
N SER A 329 3.98 0.74 17.53
CA SER A 329 5.38 0.92 17.90
C SER A 329 5.80 2.39 17.95
N ILE A 330 5.31 3.23 17.04
CA ILE A 330 5.56 4.67 17.04
C ILE A 330 4.95 5.34 18.28
N GLU A 331 3.73 4.94 18.65
CA GLU A 331 3.04 5.49 19.82
C GLU A 331 3.69 5.06 21.15
N THR A 332 4.11 3.80 21.25
CA THR A 332 4.66 3.24 22.50
C THR A 332 6.17 3.40 22.63
N GLY A 333 6.89 3.55 21.53
CA GLY A 333 8.35 3.51 21.47
C GLY A 333 8.94 2.10 21.57
N GLU A 334 8.11 1.04 21.60
CA GLU A 334 8.51 -0.34 21.82
C GLU A 334 8.29 -1.21 20.56
N PRO A 335 9.08 -2.28 20.37
CA PRO A 335 8.83 -3.25 19.30
C PRO A 335 7.55 -4.05 19.57
N VAL A 336 6.75 -4.30 18.52
CA VAL A 336 5.50 -5.03 18.58
C VAL A 336 5.65 -6.40 17.93
N LYS A 337 5.16 -7.47 18.58
CA LYS A 337 5.10 -8.82 18.02
C LYS A 337 3.75 -9.04 17.36
N MET A 338 3.74 -9.67 16.18
CA MET A 338 2.51 -9.95 15.46
C MET A 338 1.53 -10.82 16.25
N ALA A 339 2.05 -11.82 16.98
CA ALA A 339 1.25 -12.71 17.81
C ALA A 339 0.54 -12.01 18.98
N ASP A 340 0.99 -10.81 19.39
CA ASP A 340 0.33 -10.04 20.45
C ASP A 340 -0.88 -9.26 19.91
N ILE A 341 -1.02 -9.14 18.58
CA ILE A 341 -2.07 -8.34 17.91
C ILE A 341 -3.14 -9.22 17.27
N ILE A 342 -2.74 -10.30 16.59
CA ILE A 342 -3.66 -11.23 15.90
C ILE A 342 -3.22 -12.68 16.12
N PRO A 343 -4.15 -13.66 16.01
CA PRO A 343 -3.84 -15.07 16.08
C PRO A 343 -3.17 -15.57 14.78
N VAL A 344 -1.88 -15.25 14.61
CA VAL A 344 -1.12 -15.57 13.37
C VAL A 344 -1.19 -17.05 13.01
N ASP A 345 -1.12 -17.94 14.02
CA ASP A 345 -1.13 -19.40 13.83
C ASP A 345 -2.46 -19.93 13.24
N GLU A 346 -3.53 -19.16 13.36
CA GLU A 346 -4.85 -19.54 12.82
C GLU A 346 -4.99 -19.22 11.33
N LEU A 347 -4.16 -18.32 10.78
CA LEU A 347 -4.27 -17.88 9.41
C LEU A 347 -3.91 -18.95 8.37
N ASP A 348 -3.13 -19.94 8.74
CA ASP A 348 -2.77 -21.06 7.85
C ASP A 348 -3.94 -22.05 7.65
N ASN A 349 -5.01 -21.92 8.44
CA ASN A 349 -6.17 -22.82 8.43
C ASN A 349 -7.45 -22.18 7.88
N ILE A 350 -7.36 -20.94 7.36
CA ILE A 350 -8.53 -20.13 6.93
C ILE A 350 -8.66 -20.08 5.38
#